data_3385ad2d3670f21614bbc4a7be2474e6
#
_entry.id   3385ad2d3670f21614bbc4a7be2474e6
#
_cell.length_a   1.000
_cell.length_b   1.000
_cell.length_c   1.000
_cell.angle_alpha   90.00
_cell.angle_beta   90.00
_cell.angle_gamma   90.00
#
_symmetry.space_group_name_H-M   'P 1'
#
loop_
_entity.id
_entity.type
_entity.pdbx_description
1 polymer ?
#
loop_
_entity_poly.entity_id
_entity_poly.type
_entity_poly.pdbx_seq_one_letter_code
_entity_poly.pdbx_strand_id
1 'polypeptide(L)'
;MLGKRKGKQRREYVPDYVLYDLETTGISSLYDEVIEISAVKVRNGKIVDEFSELVNPGRPIPYAASSVNNISDKMVENARSFEKVLPEFLAFAGDDVLAGHNIAGFDMKFLYRDCEKYFGQTLTNDYIDTLAIAKLCFPEWKHRRLSDLAEHYGISTKGAHRALADCRMNQQVFELMAKESGGTSAKQTEEKICPRCGLALKKRNG
;
A
#
# COMPACT_ATOMS: atom_id res chain seq x y z
N MET A 1 -12.77 1.11 -11.51
CA MET A 1 -11.33 1.36 -11.54
C MET A 1 -10.96 2.82 -11.80
N LEU A 2 -11.38 3.43 -12.89
CA LEU A 2 -11.29 4.87 -13.10
C LEU A 2 -12.68 5.51 -13.08
N GLY A 3 -12.83 6.69 -12.48
CA GLY A 3 -14.10 7.38 -12.38
C GLY A 3 -13.97 8.79 -11.78
N LYS A 4 -15.08 9.30 -11.25
CA LYS A 4 -15.13 10.67 -10.71
C LYS A 4 -14.89 10.76 -9.20
N ARG A 5 -14.91 9.63 -8.48
CA ARG A 5 -14.75 9.61 -7.02
C ARG A 5 -13.63 8.65 -6.64
N LYS A 6 -12.79 9.08 -5.74
CA LYS A 6 -11.77 8.24 -5.12
C LYS A 6 -12.41 7.14 -4.29
N GLY A 7 -11.77 5.96 -4.28
CA GLY A 7 -12.13 4.87 -3.36
C GLY A 7 -11.95 5.27 -1.90
N LYS A 8 -12.49 4.45 -1.02
CA LYS A 8 -12.48 4.66 0.43
C LYS A 8 -11.40 3.83 1.09
N GLN A 9 -10.79 4.38 2.13
CA GLN A 9 -9.92 3.59 3.00
C GLN A 9 -10.75 2.63 3.84
N ARG A 10 -10.41 1.34 3.75
CA ARG A 10 -10.93 0.27 4.61
C ARG A 10 -9.97 0.01 5.76
N ARG A 11 -10.50 -0.54 6.85
CA ARG A 11 -9.72 -0.95 8.03
C ARG A 11 -9.97 -2.41 8.41
N GLU A 12 -10.87 -3.06 7.72
CA GLU A 12 -11.15 -4.50 7.87
C GLU A 12 -10.29 -5.31 6.91
N TYR A 13 -9.93 -6.51 7.33
CA TYR A 13 -9.27 -7.48 6.48
C TYR A 13 -10.21 -7.96 5.36
N VAL A 14 -9.66 -8.14 4.17
CA VAL A 14 -10.31 -8.82 3.05
C VAL A 14 -9.37 -9.92 2.52
N PRO A 15 -9.88 -11.11 2.16
CA PRO A 15 -9.04 -12.23 1.72
C PRO A 15 -8.54 -12.07 0.28
N ASP A 16 -9.17 -11.20 -0.50
CA ASP A 16 -8.89 -10.95 -1.91
C ASP A 16 -8.53 -9.48 -2.11
N TYR A 17 -7.33 -9.20 -2.58
CA TYR A 17 -6.82 -7.84 -2.78
C TYR A 17 -5.64 -7.84 -3.75
N VAL A 18 -5.26 -6.64 -4.20
CA VAL A 18 -3.98 -6.39 -4.88
C VAL A 18 -3.12 -5.51 -3.99
N LEU A 19 -1.99 -6.04 -3.55
CA LEU A 19 -1.01 -5.29 -2.78
C LEU A 19 0.05 -4.76 -3.72
N TYR A 20 0.34 -3.46 -3.64
CA TYR A 20 1.28 -2.79 -4.52
C TYR A 20 2.22 -1.85 -3.76
N ASP A 21 3.32 -1.52 -4.40
CA ASP A 21 4.35 -0.61 -3.92
C ASP A 21 4.97 0.14 -5.10
N LEU A 22 5.41 1.37 -4.88
CA LEU A 22 6.05 2.23 -5.86
C LEU A 22 7.46 2.61 -5.42
N GLU A 23 8.42 2.55 -6.36
CA GLU A 23 9.66 3.27 -6.22
C GLU A 23 9.62 4.56 -7.05
N THR A 24 10.20 5.63 -6.52
CA THR A 24 10.07 6.97 -7.11
C THR A 24 11.41 7.71 -7.11
N THR A 25 11.49 8.78 -7.88
CA THR A 25 12.68 9.66 -7.91
C THR A 25 12.81 10.53 -6.65
N GLY A 26 11.81 10.52 -5.76
CA GLY A 26 11.78 11.28 -4.52
C GLY A 26 10.41 11.22 -3.84
N ILE A 27 10.22 12.01 -2.79
CA ILE A 27 9.05 11.88 -1.90
C ILE A 27 7.85 12.76 -2.27
N SER A 28 8.00 13.64 -3.24
CA SER A 28 6.97 14.60 -3.60
C SER A 28 6.12 14.12 -4.77
N SER A 29 4.88 13.76 -4.52
CA SER A 29 3.96 13.41 -5.61
C SER A 29 3.65 14.55 -6.59
N LEU A 30 4.09 15.80 -6.32
CA LEU A 30 3.94 16.91 -7.24
C LEU A 30 5.11 17.04 -8.21
N TYR A 31 6.32 16.63 -7.79
CA TYR A 31 7.56 16.90 -8.51
C TYR A 31 8.34 15.64 -8.88
N ASP A 32 8.08 14.52 -8.22
CA ASP A 32 8.79 13.28 -8.43
C ASP A 32 8.00 12.31 -9.30
N GLU A 33 8.71 11.39 -9.94
CA GLU A 33 8.15 10.45 -10.91
C GLU A 33 8.32 9.01 -10.42
N VAL A 34 7.42 8.12 -10.84
CA VAL A 34 7.51 6.68 -10.59
C VAL A 34 8.62 6.08 -11.44
N ILE A 35 9.45 5.22 -10.86
CA ILE A 35 10.53 4.50 -11.53
C ILE A 35 10.41 2.97 -11.43
N GLU A 36 9.59 2.45 -10.54
CA GLU A 36 9.16 1.05 -10.49
C GLU A 36 7.74 0.99 -9.91
N ILE A 37 6.93 0.11 -10.46
CA ILE A 37 5.65 -0.27 -9.87
C ILE A 37 5.58 -1.79 -9.82
N SER A 38 5.31 -2.33 -8.65
CA SER A 38 5.11 -3.76 -8.46
C SER A 38 3.85 -4.04 -7.67
N ALA A 39 3.27 -5.20 -7.93
CA ALA A 39 2.08 -5.65 -7.22
C ALA A 39 2.03 -7.18 -7.12
N VAL A 40 1.34 -7.66 -6.10
CA VAL A 40 0.96 -9.07 -5.96
C VAL A 40 -0.56 -9.15 -5.86
N LYS A 41 -1.14 -10.06 -6.64
CA LYS A 41 -2.57 -10.37 -6.55
C LYS A 41 -2.77 -11.50 -5.55
N VAL A 42 -3.63 -11.25 -4.59
CA VAL A 42 -3.90 -12.18 -3.48
C VAL A 42 -5.32 -12.69 -3.58
N ARG A 43 -5.49 -14.00 -3.41
CA ARG A 43 -6.78 -14.68 -3.32
C ARG A 43 -6.75 -15.64 -2.14
N ASN A 44 -7.71 -15.52 -1.25
CA ASN A 44 -7.77 -16.30 -0.01
C ASN A 44 -6.44 -16.26 0.78
N GLY A 45 -5.84 -15.06 0.88
CA GLY A 45 -4.60 -14.83 1.61
C GLY A 45 -3.33 -15.39 0.94
N LYS A 46 -3.40 -15.87 -0.32
CA LYS A 46 -2.26 -16.41 -1.07
C LYS A 46 -1.98 -15.60 -2.31
N ILE A 47 -0.71 -15.35 -2.59
CA ILE A 47 -0.29 -14.74 -3.86
C ILE A 47 -0.61 -15.71 -4.99
N VAL A 48 -1.35 -15.25 -5.99
CA VAL A 48 -1.74 -16.02 -7.19
C VAL A 48 -1.15 -15.45 -8.47
N ASP A 49 -0.75 -14.17 -8.47
CA ASP A 49 -0.18 -13.50 -9.64
C ASP A 49 0.68 -12.32 -9.20
N GLU A 50 1.60 -11.87 -10.05
CA GLU A 50 2.54 -10.81 -9.78
C GLU A 50 2.68 -9.88 -10.98
N PHE A 51 2.85 -8.62 -10.71
CA PHE A 51 3.12 -7.56 -11.69
C PHE A 51 4.36 -6.79 -11.23
N SER A 52 5.30 -6.51 -12.14
CA SER A 52 6.48 -5.70 -11.82
C SER A 52 7.04 -5.08 -13.09
N GLU A 53 7.12 -3.76 -13.12
CA GLU A 53 7.61 -2.99 -14.26
C GLU A 53 8.51 -1.85 -13.80
N LEU A 54 9.69 -1.76 -14.40
CA LEU A 54 10.52 -0.56 -14.34
C LEU A 54 9.92 0.52 -15.24
N VAL A 55 10.08 1.76 -14.84
CA VAL A 55 9.50 2.92 -15.53
C VAL A 55 10.59 3.95 -15.82
N ASN A 56 10.62 4.45 -17.04
CA ASN A 56 11.47 5.57 -17.40
C ASN A 56 10.83 6.88 -16.95
N PRO A 57 11.45 7.61 -15.99
CA PRO A 57 10.89 8.87 -15.48
C PRO A 57 11.05 10.05 -16.46
N GLY A 58 11.76 9.86 -17.59
CA GLY A 58 12.06 10.94 -18.55
C GLY A 58 13.07 11.98 -18.04
N ARG A 59 13.73 11.71 -16.91
CA ARG A 59 14.73 12.58 -16.28
C ARG A 59 15.70 11.76 -15.43
N PRO A 60 16.89 12.28 -15.08
CA PRO A 60 17.83 11.59 -14.22
C PRO A 60 17.24 11.27 -12.85
N ILE A 61 17.56 10.08 -12.32
CA ILE A 61 17.19 9.64 -10.98
C ILE A 61 18.18 10.27 -9.98
N PRO A 62 17.71 11.05 -9.00
CA PRO A 62 18.58 11.63 -7.97
C PRO A 62 19.32 10.54 -7.18
N TYR A 63 20.59 10.79 -6.85
CA TYR A 63 21.39 9.85 -6.04
C TYR A 63 20.69 9.47 -4.73
N ALA A 64 20.01 10.41 -4.09
CA ALA A 64 19.25 10.16 -2.87
C ALA A 64 18.18 9.08 -3.04
N ALA A 65 17.54 9.00 -4.20
CA ALA A 65 16.55 7.96 -4.52
C ALA A 65 17.25 6.64 -4.87
N SER A 66 18.23 6.68 -5.80
CA SER A 66 18.94 5.48 -6.25
C SER A 66 19.71 4.79 -5.11
N SER A 67 20.19 5.54 -4.12
CA SER A 67 20.87 4.97 -2.94
C SER A 67 19.92 4.20 -2.00
N VAL A 68 18.61 4.43 -2.09
CA VAL A 68 17.59 3.72 -1.30
C VAL A 68 17.06 2.52 -2.08
N ASN A 69 16.58 2.73 -3.30
CA ASN A 69 15.88 1.68 -4.08
C ASN A 69 16.80 0.88 -5.03
N ASN A 70 18.08 1.27 -5.15
CA ASN A 70 19.06 0.64 -6.03
C ASN A 70 18.68 0.66 -7.52
N ILE A 71 17.82 1.58 -7.95
CA ILE A 71 17.45 1.77 -9.35
C ILE A 71 18.32 2.88 -9.95
N SER A 72 19.02 2.57 -11.02
CA SER A 72 19.87 3.51 -11.74
C SER A 72 19.26 3.96 -13.06
N ASP A 73 19.72 5.10 -13.59
CA ASP A 73 19.31 5.59 -14.91
C ASP A 73 19.46 4.53 -16.01
N LYS A 74 20.57 3.76 -15.97
CA LYS A 74 20.82 2.68 -16.92
C LYS A 74 19.74 1.58 -16.89
N MET A 75 19.17 1.30 -15.73
CA MET A 75 18.13 0.26 -15.60
C MET A 75 16.81 0.69 -16.24
N VAL A 76 16.53 2.01 -16.27
CA VAL A 76 15.26 2.56 -16.76
C VAL A 76 15.38 3.22 -18.13
N GLU A 77 16.57 3.33 -18.71
CA GLU A 77 16.78 4.06 -19.99
C GLU A 77 15.92 3.54 -21.14
N ASN A 78 15.69 2.22 -21.20
CA ASN A 78 14.87 1.56 -22.21
C ASN A 78 13.50 1.14 -21.68
N ALA A 79 13.15 1.49 -20.44
CA ALA A 79 11.86 1.20 -19.86
C ALA A 79 10.75 2.10 -20.47
N ARG A 80 9.52 1.64 -20.40
CA ARG A 80 8.36 2.39 -20.86
C ARG A 80 8.05 3.55 -19.91
N SER A 81 7.41 4.60 -20.40
CA SER A 81 6.90 5.68 -19.54
C SER A 81 5.75 5.18 -18.66
N PHE A 82 5.53 5.86 -17.52
CA PHE A 82 4.44 5.50 -16.60
C PHE A 82 3.05 5.59 -17.25
N GLU A 83 2.85 6.52 -18.16
CA GLU A 83 1.63 6.61 -18.98
C GLU A 83 1.29 5.31 -19.72
N LYS A 84 2.32 4.57 -20.17
CA LYS A 84 2.15 3.28 -20.88
C LYS A 84 2.00 2.09 -19.92
N VAL A 85 2.65 2.14 -18.76
CA VAL A 85 2.64 1.06 -17.75
C VAL A 85 1.39 1.11 -16.87
N LEU A 86 0.93 2.31 -16.53
CA LEU A 86 -0.20 2.48 -15.62
C LEU A 86 -1.49 1.78 -16.07
N PRO A 87 -1.90 1.79 -17.36
CA PRO A 87 -3.06 1.02 -17.82
C PRO A 87 -2.96 -0.49 -17.58
N GLU A 88 -1.76 -1.06 -17.71
CA GLU A 88 -1.53 -2.49 -17.44
C GLU A 88 -1.66 -2.82 -15.96
N PHE A 89 -1.08 -1.97 -15.09
CA PHE A 89 -1.29 -2.09 -13.64
C PHE A 89 -2.78 -1.96 -13.29
N LEU A 90 -3.50 -1.00 -13.87
CA LEU A 90 -4.93 -0.84 -13.64
C LEU A 90 -5.72 -2.08 -14.11
N ALA A 91 -5.36 -2.67 -15.26
CA ALA A 91 -5.96 -3.92 -15.73
C ALA A 91 -5.63 -5.10 -14.79
N PHE A 92 -4.38 -5.19 -14.30
CA PHE A 92 -3.97 -6.18 -13.30
C PHE A 92 -4.76 -6.01 -12.00
N ALA A 93 -4.89 -4.79 -11.49
CA ALA A 93 -5.62 -4.50 -10.26
C ALA A 93 -7.12 -4.83 -10.39
N GLY A 94 -7.73 -4.56 -11.52
CA GLY A 94 -9.18 -4.73 -11.69
C GLY A 94 -9.95 -3.89 -10.68
N ASP A 95 -11.07 -4.42 -10.19
CA ASP A 95 -11.90 -3.78 -9.16
C ASP A 95 -11.53 -4.24 -7.74
N ASP A 96 -10.40 -4.93 -7.58
CA ASP A 96 -9.93 -5.40 -6.29
C ASP A 96 -9.64 -4.24 -5.32
N VAL A 97 -9.72 -4.53 -4.03
CA VAL A 97 -9.23 -3.63 -2.98
C VAL A 97 -7.71 -3.52 -3.12
N LEU A 98 -7.20 -2.30 -3.15
CA LEU A 98 -5.76 -2.06 -3.16
C LEU A 98 -5.21 -2.09 -1.74
N ALA A 99 -4.03 -2.66 -1.55
CA ALA A 99 -3.36 -2.66 -0.26
C ALA A 99 -1.90 -2.22 -0.41
N GLY A 100 -1.29 -1.75 0.67
CA GLY A 100 0.13 -1.40 0.72
C GLY A 100 0.50 -0.69 2.01
N HIS A 101 1.79 -0.54 2.27
CA HIS A 101 2.28 0.05 3.51
C HIS A 101 2.47 1.55 3.38
N ASN A 102 1.70 2.34 4.14
CA ASN A 102 1.68 3.80 4.05
C ASN A 102 1.17 4.34 2.69
N ILE A 103 0.42 3.55 1.95
CA ILE A 103 -0.03 3.95 0.61
C ILE A 103 -0.93 5.19 0.62
N ALA A 104 -1.73 5.37 1.66
CA ALA A 104 -2.56 6.58 1.81
C ALA A 104 -1.70 7.85 1.92
N GLY A 105 -0.53 7.73 2.58
CA GLY A 105 0.42 8.82 2.77
C GLY A 105 1.30 9.08 1.56
N PHE A 106 1.54 8.08 0.71
CA PHE A 106 2.55 8.13 -0.34
C PHE A 106 2.01 7.64 -1.70
N ASP A 107 1.96 6.35 -1.95
CA ASP A 107 1.75 5.76 -3.28
C ASP A 107 0.44 6.18 -3.96
N MET A 108 -0.65 6.22 -3.21
CA MET A 108 -1.95 6.66 -3.73
C MET A 108 -1.93 8.07 -4.28
N LYS A 109 -1.05 8.95 -3.77
CA LYS A 109 -0.94 10.33 -4.26
C LYS A 109 -0.35 10.37 -5.67
N PHE A 110 0.64 9.52 -5.96
CA PHE A 110 1.19 9.36 -7.30
C PHE A 110 0.15 8.76 -8.25
N LEU A 111 -0.52 7.68 -7.86
CA LEU A 111 -1.56 7.08 -8.69
C LEU A 111 -2.71 8.05 -8.98
N TYR A 112 -3.19 8.80 -7.99
CA TYR A 112 -4.24 9.80 -8.21
C TYR A 112 -3.80 10.89 -9.18
N ARG A 113 -2.59 11.45 -8.99
CA ARG A 113 -2.03 12.45 -9.89
C ARG A 113 -1.95 11.93 -11.33
N ASP A 114 -1.39 10.74 -11.50
CA ASP A 114 -1.10 10.22 -12.82
C ASP A 114 -2.35 9.68 -13.53
N CYS A 115 -3.31 9.13 -12.82
CA CYS A 115 -4.63 8.82 -13.38
C CYS A 115 -5.35 10.09 -13.87
N GLU A 116 -5.31 11.17 -13.09
CA GLU A 116 -5.90 12.46 -13.51
C GLU A 116 -5.13 13.05 -14.68
N LYS A 117 -3.80 13.05 -14.63
CA LYS A 117 -2.92 13.59 -15.68
C LYS A 117 -3.10 12.90 -17.02
N TYR A 118 -3.17 11.56 -17.03
CA TYR A 118 -3.16 10.79 -18.27
C TYR A 118 -4.56 10.46 -18.78
N PHE A 119 -5.55 10.35 -17.89
CA PHE A 119 -6.89 9.87 -18.25
C PHE A 119 -8.02 10.82 -17.90
N GLY A 120 -7.76 11.94 -17.22
CA GLY A 120 -8.78 12.87 -16.73
C GLY A 120 -9.76 12.24 -15.72
N GLN A 121 -9.34 11.17 -15.06
CA GLN A 121 -10.14 10.39 -14.12
C GLN A 121 -9.32 10.01 -12.89
N THR A 122 -10.01 9.68 -11.80
CA THR A 122 -9.33 9.22 -10.59
C THR A 122 -9.54 7.72 -10.35
N LEU A 123 -8.65 7.12 -9.58
CA LEU A 123 -8.73 5.73 -9.15
C LEU A 123 -9.89 5.55 -8.16
N THR A 124 -10.76 4.57 -8.41
CA THR A 124 -11.99 4.33 -7.62
C THR A 124 -11.90 3.15 -6.67
N ASN A 125 -10.85 2.35 -6.76
CA ASN A 125 -10.66 1.19 -5.89
C ASN A 125 -10.63 1.61 -4.43
N ASP A 126 -11.38 0.92 -3.58
CA ASP A 126 -11.18 1.00 -2.14
C ASP A 126 -9.77 0.51 -1.80
N TYR A 127 -9.23 0.94 -0.67
CA TYR A 127 -7.86 0.58 -0.31
C TYR A 127 -7.66 0.33 1.19
N ILE A 128 -6.66 -0.47 1.51
CA ILE A 128 -6.20 -0.77 2.88
C ILE A 128 -4.76 -0.28 3.03
N ASP A 129 -4.54 0.63 3.97
CA ASP A 129 -3.20 1.04 4.37
C ASP A 129 -2.73 0.16 5.53
N THR A 130 -1.77 -0.75 5.26
CA THR A 130 -1.29 -1.71 6.26
C THR A 130 -0.56 -1.03 7.42
N LEU A 131 0.02 0.18 7.23
CA LEU A 131 0.54 0.99 8.33
C LEU A 131 -0.60 1.45 9.26
N ALA A 132 -1.76 1.80 8.70
CA ALA A 132 -2.92 2.18 9.53
C ALA A 132 -3.44 0.97 10.33
N ILE A 133 -3.43 -0.24 9.75
CA ILE A 133 -3.74 -1.47 10.46
C ILE A 133 -2.70 -1.75 11.55
N ALA A 134 -1.40 -1.65 11.22
CA ALA A 134 -0.32 -1.85 12.20
C ALA A 134 -0.42 -0.90 13.41
N LYS A 135 -0.87 0.34 13.22
CA LYS A 135 -1.13 1.28 14.31
C LYS A 135 -2.24 0.80 15.27
N LEU A 136 -3.19 0.02 14.78
CA LEU A 136 -4.24 -0.57 15.60
C LEU A 136 -3.76 -1.83 16.32
N CYS A 137 -2.97 -2.67 15.63
CA CYS A 137 -2.42 -3.90 16.21
C CYS A 137 -1.34 -3.62 17.27
N PHE A 138 -0.49 -2.63 17.05
CA PHE A 138 0.67 -2.30 17.89
C PHE A 138 0.63 -0.85 18.37
N PRO A 139 -0.36 -0.44 19.19
CA PRO A 139 -0.50 0.96 19.60
C PRO A 139 0.71 1.49 20.36
N GLU A 140 1.41 0.65 21.14
CA GLU A 140 2.55 1.03 21.97
C GLU A 140 3.88 1.16 21.21
N TRP A 141 3.94 0.72 19.94
CA TRP A 141 5.18 0.81 19.19
C TRP A 141 5.48 2.24 18.77
N LYS A 142 6.76 2.64 18.88
CA LYS A 142 7.23 3.94 18.42
C LYS A 142 7.29 4.01 16.89
N HIS A 143 7.77 2.94 16.25
CA HIS A 143 7.92 2.80 14.82
C HIS A 143 7.17 1.56 14.33
N ARG A 144 6.65 1.62 13.13
CA ARG A 144 5.89 0.54 12.49
C ARG A 144 6.23 0.50 11.00
N ARG A 145 7.53 0.63 10.69
CA ARG A 145 8.02 0.46 9.33
C ARG A 145 7.77 -0.97 8.91
N LEU A 146 7.68 -1.21 7.62
CA LEU A 146 7.49 -2.56 7.10
C LEU A 146 8.58 -3.52 7.59
N SER A 147 9.84 -3.05 7.66
CA SER A 147 10.96 -3.79 8.24
C SER A 147 10.78 -4.14 9.72
N ASP A 148 10.24 -3.21 10.54
CA ASP A 148 10.02 -3.47 11.97
C ASP A 148 8.95 -4.57 12.17
N LEU A 149 7.90 -4.54 11.33
CA LEU A 149 6.85 -5.55 11.33
C LEU A 149 7.35 -6.90 10.82
N ALA A 150 8.15 -6.88 9.75
CA ALA A 150 8.75 -8.10 9.20
C ALA A 150 9.67 -8.78 10.23
N GLU A 151 10.51 -8.03 10.92
CA GLU A 151 11.37 -8.53 12.00
C GLU A 151 10.55 -9.15 13.12
N HIS A 152 9.48 -8.48 13.56
CA HIS A 152 8.58 -9.00 14.60
C HIS A 152 8.00 -10.38 14.24
N TYR A 153 7.62 -10.55 12.97
CA TYR A 153 7.05 -11.82 12.49
C TYR A 153 8.08 -12.83 11.99
N GLY A 154 9.38 -12.53 12.11
CA GLY A 154 10.45 -13.40 11.62
C GLY A 154 10.50 -13.54 10.10
N ILE A 155 9.99 -12.54 9.37
CA ILE A 155 10.00 -12.49 7.91
C ILE A 155 11.33 -11.88 7.45
N SER A 156 11.96 -12.52 6.45
CA SER A 156 13.22 -12.02 5.89
C SER A 156 13.03 -10.67 5.18
N THR A 157 13.90 -9.71 5.51
CA THR A 157 13.97 -8.40 4.84
C THR A 157 14.99 -8.39 3.69
N LYS A 158 15.52 -9.55 3.31
CA LYS A 158 16.47 -9.66 2.20
C LYS A 158 15.80 -9.24 0.89
N GLY A 159 16.38 -8.24 0.22
CA GLY A 159 15.83 -7.68 -1.01
C GLY A 159 14.85 -6.52 -0.79
N ALA A 160 14.69 -6.03 0.43
CA ALA A 160 13.94 -4.81 0.72
C ALA A 160 14.45 -3.62 -0.13
N HIS A 161 13.59 -2.64 -0.34
CA HIS A 161 13.79 -1.50 -1.24
C HIS A 161 13.80 -1.88 -2.73
N ARG A 162 13.07 -2.92 -3.08
CA ARG A 162 12.62 -3.25 -4.42
C ARG A 162 11.14 -3.58 -4.32
N ALA A 163 10.33 -2.86 -5.06
CA ALA A 163 8.87 -2.84 -4.90
C ALA A 163 8.23 -4.23 -4.84
N LEU A 164 8.67 -5.20 -5.68
CA LEU A 164 8.09 -6.55 -5.64
C LEU A 164 8.47 -7.33 -4.36
N ALA A 165 9.70 -7.16 -3.86
CA ALA A 165 10.10 -7.80 -2.61
C ALA A 165 9.34 -7.21 -1.42
N ASP A 166 9.13 -5.89 -1.43
CA ASP A 166 8.35 -5.21 -0.40
C ASP A 166 6.87 -5.59 -0.47
N CYS A 167 6.30 -5.77 -1.66
CA CYS A 167 4.95 -6.34 -1.83
C CYS A 167 4.82 -7.73 -1.21
N ARG A 168 5.75 -8.64 -1.48
CA ARG A 168 5.73 -10.02 -0.92
C ARG A 168 5.89 -10.02 0.59
N MET A 169 6.77 -9.19 1.11
CA MET A 169 7.00 -9.02 2.55
C MET A 169 5.76 -8.44 3.23
N ASN A 170 5.19 -7.38 2.68
CA ASN A 170 4.00 -6.73 3.22
C ASN A 170 2.77 -7.66 3.18
N GLN A 171 2.63 -8.49 2.14
CA GLN A 171 1.58 -9.49 2.07
C GLN A 171 1.65 -10.45 3.27
N GLN A 172 2.83 -11.00 3.55
CA GLN A 172 3.01 -11.91 4.70
C GLN A 172 2.72 -11.20 6.03
N VAL A 173 3.22 -9.97 6.21
CA VAL A 173 2.96 -9.15 7.40
C VAL A 173 1.47 -8.91 7.57
N PHE A 174 0.76 -8.53 6.51
CA PHE A 174 -0.67 -8.24 6.55
C PHE A 174 -1.50 -9.46 6.94
N GLU A 175 -1.19 -10.64 6.36
CA GLU A 175 -1.85 -11.90 6.72
C GLU A 175 -1.63 -12.29 8.19
N LEU A 176 -0.43 -12.06 8.73
CA LEU A 176 -0.13 -12.36 10.14
C LEU A 176 -0.84 -11.39 11.07
N MET A 177 -0.84 -10.09 10.77
CA MET A 177 -1.63 -9.10 11.52
C MET A 177 -3.12 -9.45 11.54
N ALA A 178 -3.66 -9.90 10.40
CA ALA A 178 -5.07 -10.31 10.30
C ALA A 178 -5.38 -11.53 11.18
N LYS A 179 -4.48 -12.51 11.22
CA LYS A 179 -4.62 -13.71 12.08
C LYS A 179 -4.59 -13.35 13.57
N GLU A 180 -3.66 -12.50 14.01
CA GLU A 180 -3.57 -12.04 15.40
C GLU A 180 -4.81 -11.25 15.83
N SER A 181 -5.38 -10.46 14.91
CA SER A 181 -6.61 -9.70 15.16
C SER A 181 -7.87 -10.59 15.13
N GLY A 182 -7.74 -11.90 14.99
CA GLY A 182 -8.86 -12.84 14.95
C GLY A 182 -9.60 -12.86 13.62
N GLY A 183 -8.97 -12.44 12.52
CA GLY A 183 -9.58 -12.41 11.18
C GLY A 183 -10.80 -11.49 11.05
N THR A 184 -11.15 -10.84 12.12
CA THR A 184 -12.28 -9.89 12.18
C THR A 184 -11.71 -8.49 12.37
N SER A 185 -12.32 -7.56 11.66
CA SER A 185 -12.31 -6.11 11.85
C SER A 185 -11.65 -5.69 13.16
N ALA A 186 -10.74 -4.71 13.06
CA ALA A 186 -10.27 -3.97 14.23
C ALA A 186 -11.37 -3.99 15.30
N LYS A 187 -11.05 -4.53 16.48
CA LYS A 187 -12.00 -4.62 17.59
C LYS A 187 -12.93 -3.44 17.51
N GLN A 188 -14.21 -3.69 17.16
CA GLN A 188 -15.24 -2.74 17.47
C GLN A 188 -14.94 -2.40 18.91
N THR A 189 -14.61 -1.15 19.19
CA THR A 189 -14.64 -0.65 20.55
C THR A 189 -15.99 -1.11 21.06
N GLU A 190 -16.01 -2.17 21.88
CA GLU A 190 -17.22 -2.54 22.57
C GLU A 190 -17.66 -1.24 23.24
N GLU A 191 -18.68 -0.62 22.68
CA GLU A 191 -19.37 0.47 23.37
C GLU A 191 -19.78 -0.17 24.68
N LYS A 192 -19.06 0.20 25.74
CA LYS A 192 -19.41 -0.28 27.08
C LYS A 192 -20.83 0.20 27.33
N ILE A 193 -21.77 -0.68 27.10
CA ILE A 193 -23.19 -0.44 27.36
C ILE A 193 -23.37 -0.50 28.87
N CYS A 194 -23.96 0.51 29.43
CA CYS A 194 -24.31 0.53 30.84
C CYS A 194 -25.25 -0.67 31.14
N PRO A 195 -24.85 -1.62 32.00
CA PRO A 195 -25.69 -2.80 32.29
C PRO A 195 -27.04 -2.46 32.96
N ARG A 196 -27.20 -1.21 33.38
CA ARG A 196 -28.42 -0.76 34.09
C ARG A 196 -29.46 -0.06 33.20
N CYS A 197 -29.03 0.57 32.08
CA CYS A 197 -29.92 1.34 31.22
C CYS A 197 -29.72 1.08 29.72
N GLY A 198 -28.77 0.23 29.31
CA GLY A 198 -28.53 -0.11 27.90
C GLY A 198 -27.93 1.01 27.04
N LEU A 199 -27.49 2.14 27.60
CA LEU A 199 -26.96 3.26 26.88
C LEU A 199 -25.42 3.16 26.76
N ALA A 200 -24.87 3.57 25.62
CA ALA A 200 -23.44 3.65 25.38
C ALA A 200 -22.75 4.63 26.34
N LEU A 201 -21.71 4.17 27.04
CA LEU A 201 -20.92 4.98 27.98
C LEU A 201 -19.92 5.84 27.21
N LYS A 202 -20.18 7.14 27.09
CA LYS A 202 -19.18 8.09 26.56
C LYS A 202 -18.01 8.22 27.52
N LYS A 203 -16.78 8.02 27.04
CA LYS A 203 -15.56 8.42 27.79
C LYS A 203 -15.62 9.94 28.05
N ARG A 204 -15.64 10.34 29.31
CA ARG A 204 -15.33 11.71 29.71
C ARG A 204 -13.82 11.88 29.53
N ASN A 205 -13.41 12.80 28.65
CA ASN A 205 -12.05 13.29 28.62
C ASN A 205 -11.87 14.16 29.90
N GLY A 206 -10.97 13.71 30.77
CA GLY A 206 -10.43 14.52 31.85
C GLY A 206 -9.20 15.26 31.37
#